data_07651fa90a28352fe0674df060dd1e5b
#
_entry.id   07651fa90a28352fe0674df060dd1e5b
#
_cell.length_a   1.000
_cell.length_b   1.000
_cell.length_c   1.000
_cell.angle_alpha   90.00
_cell.angle_beta   90.00
_cell.angle_gamma   90.00
#
_symmetry.space_group_name_H-M   'P 1'
#
loop_
_entity.id
_entity.type
_entity.pdbx_description
1 polymer ?
#
loop_
_entity_poly.entity_id
_entity_poly.type
_entity_poly.pdbx_seq_one_letter_code
_entity_poly.pdbx_strand_id
1 'polypeptide(L)'
;MKKLINLISEEVTKAFVSAGYDEKYGKVTLSNRPDLCEFQCNGAMAAAKEYKCAPFMISDKVAALLESDEMFESVESVKPGFLNIKMDTAFLAKYMNDMKDDEGRYGLEKAKKPLTIVVDYGGPNVAKPLHVGHLRSAVIGESVKRIAKFMGHNVIGDVHLGDWGLQMGLIITELRERKPDLVYFDESYTGEYPKEAPFTISELEDIYPTASGKSKSDESFKEAALLATKELQGGRRGYQALLSHIMNVSVTDLKRNYENLNVHFELWKGESDAQPYVPGMVEMMKEKGFAHMSEGALVVDVKEDTDTKEIPPCIILKSDGASLYSTTDLATLVMRMKENNPDRVIYLADARQSMHFIQVFRCARKTGIVPDTTELVHIGFGTMNGKDGKPFKTRDGGVMRLEYLLKEIDDEMLNKIKENQKEKENLNL
;
A
#
# COMPACT_ATOMS: atom_id res chain seq x y z
N MET A 1 22.38 14.82 5.53
CA MET A 1 23.51 14.48 6.42
C MET A 1 23.79 12.98 6.28
N LYS A 2 25.08 12.56 6.28
CA LYS A 2 25.40 11.13 6.22
C LYS A 2 24.98 10.41 7.51
N LYS A 3 24.52 9.15 7.37
CA LYS A 3 24.21 8.30 8.53
C LYS A 3 25.47 8.07 9.37
N LEU A 4 25.34 8.11 10.69
CA LEU A 4 26.45 7.92 11.64
C LEU A 4 27.28 6.67 11.29
N ILE A 5 26.66 5.52 11.06
CA ILE A 5 27.35 4.27 10.71
C ILE A 5 28.17 4.38 9.41
N ASN A 6 27.74 5.21 8.47
CA ASN A 6 28.48 5.43 7.22
C ASN A 6 29.70 6.33 7.47
N LEU A 7 29.58 7.35 8.34
CA LEU A 7 30.72 8.18 8.75
C LEU A 7 31.78 7.32 9.43
N ILE A 8 31.36 6.49 10.39
CA ILE A 8 32.27 5.56 11.08
C ILE A 8 32.95 4.61 10.08
N SER A 9 32.17 4.02 9.16
CA SER A 9 32.69 3.11 8.14
C SER A 9 33.72 3.80 7.22
N GLU A 10 33.51 5.07 6.88
CA GLU A 10 34.45 5.85 6.05
C GLU A 10 35.80 6.04 6.78
N GLU A 11 35.77 6.41 8.05
CA GLU A 11 37.02 6.60 8.82
C GLU A 11 37.75 5.26 9.03
N VAL A 12 37.03 4.20 9.38
CA VAL A 12 37.61 2.86 9.49
C VAL A 12 38.19 2.38 8.14
N THR A 13 37.46 2.64 7.03
CA THR A 13 37.98 2.33 5.69
C THR A 13 39.24 3.07 5.37
N LYS A 14 39.33 4.37 5.67
CA LYS A 14 40.59 5.15 5.51
C LYS A 14 41.74 4.55 6.32
N ALA A 15 41.46 4.13 7.54
CA ALA A 15 42.45 3.49 8.39
C ALA A 15 42.93 2.15 7.82
N PHE A 16 42.04 1.30 7.27
CA PHE A 16 42.45 0.08 6.57
C PHE A 16 43.35 0.38 5.38
N VAL A 17 42.97 1.35 4.53
CA VAL A 17 43.73 1.77 3.36
C VAL A 17 45.13 2.31 3.80
N SER A 18 45.17 3.17 4.80
CA SER A 18 46.42 3.73 5.34
C SER A 18 47.31 2.66 5.97
N ALA A 19 46.73 1.59 6.51
CA ALA A 19 47.44 0.42 7.00
C ALA A 19 47.95 -0.50 5.89
N GLY A 20 47.60 -0.23 4.60
CA GLY A 20 48.01 -1.03 3.45
C GLY A 20 47.08 -2.18 3.11
N TYR A 21 45.79 -2.11 3.53
CA TYR A 21 44.76 -3.11 3.26
C TYR A 21 43.69 -2.56 2.32
N ASP A 22 42.90 -3.46 1.71
CA ASP A 22 41.83 -3.10 0.79
C ASP A 22 40.65 -2.40 1.52
N GLU A 23 40.05 -1.41 0.88
CA GLU A 23 38.93 -0.60 1.39
C GLU A 23 37.68 -1.44 1.75
N LYS A 24 37.49 -2.58 1.09
CA LYS A 24 36.35 -3.48 1.33
C LYS A 24 36.24 -4.00 2.77
N TYR A 25 37.33 -3.93 3.53
CA TYR A 25 37.42 -4.42 4.91
C TYR A 25 36.98 -3.40 5.97
N GLY A 26 36.78 -2.13 5.60
CA GLY A 26 36.40 -1.06 6.53
C GLY A 26 34.94 -0.99 6.93
N LYS A 27 34.09 -1.96 6.53
CA LYS A 27 32.66 -1.96 6.83
C LYS A 27 32.41 -2.18 8.32
N VAL A 28 31.66 -1.24 8.93
CA VAL A 28 31.25 -1.26 10.33
C VAL A 28 29.80 -1.71 10.46
N THR A 29 29.47 -2.40 11.54
CA THR A 29 28.12 -2.83 11.93
C THR A 29 27.84 -2.44 13.36
N LEU A 30 26.55 -2.43 13.75
CA LEU A 30 26.17 -2.35 15.16
C LEU A 30 26.72 -3.57 15.90
N SER A 31 27.24 -3.37 17.11
CA SER A 31 27.71 -4.44 17.95
C SER A 31 26.57 -5.30 18.47
N ASN A 32 26.76 -6.61 18.51
CA ASN A 32 25.84 -7.53 19.20
C ASN A 32 26.07 -7.53 20.74
N ARG A 33 27.08 -6.82 21.22
CA ARG A 33 27.47 -6.66 22.61
C ARG A 33 27.55 -5.17 22.97
N PRO A 34 26.38 -4.50 23.09
CA PRO A 34 26.32 -3.06 23.39
C PRO A 34 26.91 -2.70 24.76
N ASP A 35 27.06 -3.70 25.63
CA ASP A 35 27.77 -3.59 26.91
C ASP A 35 29.29 -3.38 26.75
N LEU A 36 29.87 -3.77 25.61
CA LEU A 36 31.29 -3.63 25.31
C LEU A 36 31.59 -2.46 24.39
N CYS A 37 30.79 -2.28 23.35
CA CYS A 37 30.96 -1.22 22.35
C CYS A 37 29.64 -1.02 21.55
N GLU A 38 29.44 0.17 20.99
CA GLU A 38 28.27 0.46 20.14
C GLU A 38 28.42 -0.10 18.73
N PHE A 39 29.65 -0.05 18.18
CA PHE A 39 29.95 -0.48 16.81
C PHE A 39 31.11 -1.46 16.77
N GLN A 40 31.13 -2.28 15.72
CA GLN A 40 32.17 -3.27 15.51
C GLN A 40 32.57 -3.41 14.04
N CYS A 41 33.84 -3.57 13.76
CA CYS A 41 34.34 -3.95 12.44
C CYS A 41 35.06 -5.32 12.52
N ASN A 42 34.65 -6.23 11.64
CA ASN A 42 35.16 -7.60 11.57
C ASN A 42 36.07 -7.80 10.34
N GLY A 43 36.42 -6.72 9.63
CA GLY A 43 37.14 -6.77 8.37
C GLY A 43 38.55 -7.38 8.48
N ALA A 44 39.20 -7.21 9.62
CA ALA A 44 40.52 -7.78 9.84
C ALA A 44 40.56 -9.33 9.76
N MET A 45 39.46 -9.99 10.17
CA MET A 45 39.36 -11.46 10.05
C MET A 45 39.25 -11.92 8.59
N ALA A 46 38.55 -11.16 7.77
CA ALA A 46 38.47 -11.44 6.35
C ALA A 46 39.78 -11.10 5.61
N ALA A 47 40.39 -9.98 5.95
CA ALA A 47 41.67 -9.54 5.39
C ALA A 47 42.83 -10.52 5.69
N ALA A 48 42.82 -11.14 6.87
CA ALA A 48 43.86 -12.07 7.30
C ALA A 48 44.12 -13.20 6.30
N LYS A 49 43.08 -13.70 5.63
CA LYS A 49 43.23 -14.72 4.59
C LYS A 49 43.95 -14.21 3.36
N GLU A 50 43.63 -13.01 2.91
CA GLU A 50 44.18 -12.40 1.71
C GLU A 50 45.64 -11.97 1.94
N TYR A 51 45.92 -11.35 3.09
CA TYR A 51 47.22 -10.82 3.43
C TYR A 51 48.15 -11.81 4.18
N LYS A 52 47.68 -13.06 4.41
CA LYS A 52 48.44 -14.16 5.05
C LYS A 52 49.10 -13.76 6.37
N CYS A 53 48.41 -13.03 7.21
CA CYS A 53 48.85 -12.60 8.54
C CYS A 53 47.79 -12.84 9.60
N ALA A 54 48.14 -12.78 10.87
CA ALA A 54 47.17 -12.98 11.95
C ALA A 54 46.15 -11.81 11.98
N PRO A 55 44.83 -12.06 12.14
CA PRO A 55 43.82 -11.01 12.14
C PRO A 55 44.09 -9.89 13.15
N PHE A 56 44.55 -10.24 14.35
CA PHE A 56 44.84 -9.25 15.40
C PHE A 56 45.97 -8.29 15.00
N MET A 57 46.94 -8.69 14.17
CA MET A 57 47.99 -7.80 13.67
C MET A 57 47.43 -6.71 12.75
N ILE A 58 46.37 -7.04 12.00
CA ILE A 58 45.64 -6.09 11.15
C ILE A 58 44.82 -5.14 12.02
N SER A 59 44.03 -5.69 12.95
CA SER A 59 43.18 -4.87 13.82
C SER A 59 43.99 -3.96 14.75
N ASP A 60 45.15 -4.42 15.29
CA ASP A 60 46.04 -3.59 16.10
C ASP A 60 46.56 -2.38 15.29
N LYS A 61 46.99 -2.63 14.06
CA LYS A 61 47.50 -1.56 13.19
C LYS A 61 46.42 -0.55 12.79
N VAL A 62 45.20 -1.03 12.51
CA VAL A 62 44.04 -0.17 12.17
C VAL A 62 43.58 0.61 13.40
N ALA A 63 43.48 -0.04 14.56
CA ALA A 63 43.12 0.63 15.81
C ALA A 63 44.05 1.80 16.16
N ALA A 64 45.36 1.57 16.05
CA ALA A 64 46.39 2.61 16.31
C ALA A 64 46.24 3.85 15.39
N LEU A 65 45.75 3.68 14.17
CA LEU A 65 45.48 4.79 13.24
C LEU A 65 44.23 5.58 13.58
N LEU A 66 43.33 4.99 14.34
CA LEU A 66 42.04 5.62 14.75
C LEU A 66 42.09 6.19 16.17
N GLU A 67 43.14 5.94 16.94
CA GLU A 67 43.26 6.33 18.36
C GLU A 67 43.20 7.85 18.58
N SER A 68 43.59 8.64 17.60
CA SER A 68 43.58 10.11 17.67
C SER A 68 42.39 10.76 16.98
N ASP A 69 41.41 9.97 16.48
CA ASP A 69 40.21 10.51 15.81
C ASP A 69 39.18 10.96 16.85
N GLU A 70 38.84 12.24 16.83
CA GLU A 70 37.88 12.87 17.75
C GLU A 70 36.44 12.28 17.69
N MET A 71 36.17 11.43 16.71
CA MET A 71 34.90 10.73 16.58
C MET A 71 34.75 9.63 17.63
N PHE A 72 35.84 9.08 18.13
CA PHE A 72 35.85 7.88 18.97
C PHE A 72 36.34 8.17 20.39
N GLU A 73 35.62 7.65 21.38
CA GLU A 73 36.12 7.54 22.77
C GLU A 73 37.21 6.49 22.84
N SER A 74 36.99 5.34 22.16
CA SER A 74 38.02 4.30 22.05
C SER A 74 37.79 3.42 20.82
N VAL A 75 38.91 2.92 20.26
CA VAL A 75 38.90 1.88 19.22
C VAL A 75 39.84 0.79 19.69
N GLU A 76 39.27 -0.34 20.13
CA GLU A 76 40.01 -1.44 20.69
C GLU A 76 40.15 -2.62 19.73
N SER A 77 41.38 -3.11 19.55
CA SER A 77 41.60 -4.39 18.87
C SER A 77 41.42 -5.54 19.86
N VAL A 78 40.45 -6.40 19.57
CA VAL A 78 40.08 -7.55 20.41
C VAL A 78 40.29 -8.85 19.63
N LYS A 79 41.05 -9.80 20.22
CA LYS A 79 41.30 -11.11 19.59
C LYS A 79 39.98 -11.84 19.29
N PRO A 80 39.90 -12.53 18.12
CA PRO A 80 40.98 -12.79 17.18
C PRO A 80 41.29 -11.68 16.16
N GLY A 81 40.49 -10.60 16.05
CA GLY A 81 40.69 -9.52 15.08
C GLY A 81 39.45 -8.62 14.95
N PHE A 82 38.71 -8.44 16.05
CA PHE A 82 37.60 -7.48 16.11
C PHE A 82 38.13 -6.07 16.39
N LEU A 83 37.53 -5.06 15.77
CA LEU A 83 37.65 -3.68 16.20
C LEU A 83 36.39 -3.31 16.93
N ASN A 84 36.45 -3.12 18.23
CA ASN A 84 35.39 -2.60 19.05
C ASN A 84 35.51 -1.07 19.11
N ILE A 85 34.41 -0.39 18.78
CA ILE A 85 34.41 1.05 18.59
C ILE A 85 33.39 1.66 19.55
N LYS A 86 33.84 2.58 20.40
CA LYS A 86 33.02 3.45 21.23
C LYS A 86 33.07 4.87 20.72
N MET A 87 31.90 5.50 20.69
CA MET A 87 31.75 6.86 20.17
C MET A 87 32.08 7.90 21.25
N ASP A 88 32.74 8.98 20.84
CA ASP A 88 32.93 10.13 21.71
C ASP A 88 31.57 10.83 21.97
N THR A 89 31.29 11.17 23.22
CA THR A 89 30.03 11.78 23.63
C THR A 89 29.85 13.21 23.12
N ALA A 90 30.95 13.98 23.00
CA ALA A 90 30.87 15.35 22.46
C ALA A 90 30.64 15.32 20.94
N PHE A 91 31.25 14.38 20.23
CA PHE A 91 30.97 14.13 18.83
C PHE A 91 29.51 13.74 18.60
N LEU A 92 28.98 12.79 19.39
CA LEU A 92 27.58 12.40 19.29
C LEU A 92 26.62 13.57 19.58
N ALA A 93 26.92 14.39 20.60
CA ALA A 93 26.11 15.55 20.93
C ALA A 93 26.09 16.56 19.77
N LYS A 94 27.24 16.81 19.15
CA LYS A 94 27.33 17.66 17.96
C LYS A 94 26.54 17.08 16.80
N TYR A 95 26.72 15.77 16.49
CA TYR A 95 25.98 15.08 15.44
C TYR A 95 24.47 15.16 15.63
N MET A 96 23.98 14.99 16.88
CA MET A 96 22.56 15.11 17.20
C MET A 96 22.03 16.54 17.05
N ASN A 97 22.83 17.55 17.42
CA ASN A 97 22.45 18.95 17.19
C ASN A 97 22.38 19.28 15.70
N ASP A 98 23.38 18.84 14.92
CA ASP A 98 23.37 19.00 13.48
C ASP A 98 22.13 18.32 12.83
N MET A 99 21.74 17.13 13.34
CA MET A 99 20.49 16.46 12.92
C MET A 99 19.25 17.28 13.24
N LYS A 100 19.17 17.87 14.43
CA LYS A 100 18.05 18.70 14.87
C LYS A 100 17.89 19.92 13.99
N ASP A 101 19.03 20.54 13.60
CA ASP A 101 19.06 21.76 12.81
C ASP A 101 18.87 21.52 11.29
N ASP A 102 18.79 20.25 10.84
CA ASP A 102 18.57 19.83 9.45
C ASP A 102 17.09 19.96 9.02
N GLU A 103 16.48 21.15 9.16
CA GLU A 103 15.14 21.52 8.67
C GLU A 103 14.04 20.45 8.84
N GLY A 104 14.03 19.76 9.98
CA GLY A 104 13.08 18.70 10.29
C GLY A 104 13.30 17.37 9.55
N ARG A 105 14.42 17.22 8.85
CA ARG A 105 14.77 15.96 8.18
C ARG A 105 15.59 15.00 9.04
N TYR A 106 16.11 15.50 10.15
CA TYR A 106 16.83 14.70 11.14
C TYR A 106 17.98 13.87 10.54
N GLY A 107 18.74 14.47 9.63
CA GLY A 107 19.87 13.82 8.98
C GLY A 107 19.55 12.89 7.82
N LEU A 108 18.28 12.73 7.43
CA LEU A 108 17.90 11.90 6.31
C LEU A 108 18.08 12.63 4.97
N GLU A 109 18.90 12.05 4.10
CA GLU A 109 19.11 12.57 2.75
C GLU A 109 17.89 12.27 1.85
N LYS A 110 17.59 13.23 0.97
CA LYS A 110 16.62 12.97 -0.11
C LYS A 110 17.21 11.98 -1.11
N ALA A 111 16.33 11.23 -1.76
CA ALA A 111 16.72 10.35 -2.86
C ALA A 111 17.45 11.15 -3.95
N LYS A 112 18.61 10.68 -4.37
CA LYS A 112 19.41 11.33 -5.44
C LYS A 112 18.68 11.33 -6.78
N LYS A 113 17.84 10.31 -7.02
CA LYS A 113 16.96 10.20 -8.19
C LYS A 113 15.54 10.00 -7.67
N PRO A 114 14.74 11.07 -7.59
CA PRO A 114 13.33 10.95 -7.23
C PRO A 114 12.59 10.03 -8.20
N LEU A 115 11.78 9.13 -7.67
CA LEU A 115 10.89 8.26 -8.43
C LEU A 115 9.48 8.84 -8.43
N THR A 116 8.71 8.56 -9.47
CA THR A 116 7.25 8.71 -9.47
C THR A 116 6.64 7.40 -8.98
N ILE A 117 5.97 7.45 -7.83
CA ILE A 117 5.41 6.28 -7.14
C ILE A 117 3.90 6.44 -7.03
N VAL A 118 3.15 5.48 -7.56
CA VAL A 118 1.71 5.37 -7.28
C VAL A 118 1.53 4.37 -6.13
N VAL A 119 0.80 4.77 -5.11
CA VAL A 119 0.44 3.91 -3.96
C VAL A 119 -1.06 3.72 -3.99
N ASP A 120 -1.50 2.50 -4.28
CA ASP A 120 -2.89 2.06 -4.30
C ASP A 120 -3.24 1.48 -2.93
N TYR A 121 -4.14 2.13 -2.21
CA TYR A 121 -4.51 1.72 -0.86
C TYR A 121 -5.89 2.24 -0.46
N GLY A 122 -6.49 1.59 0.52
CA GLY A 122 -7.77 2.01 1.10
C GLY A 122 -9.00 1.65 0.28
N GLY A 123 -8.90 1.21 -0.96
CA GLY A 123 -9.94 1.02 -1.96
C GLY A 123 -11.21 0.31 -1.51
N PRO A 124 -12.23 1.02 -0.97
CA PRO A 124 -13.50 0.43 -0.62
C PRO A 124 -14.42 0.33 -1.83
N ASN A 125 -15.38 -0.57 -1.76
CA ASN A 125 -16.52 -0.50 -2.66
C ASN A 125 -17.42 0.69 -2.28
N VAL A 126 -17.87 1.44 -3.28
CA VAL A 126 -18.85 2.52 -3.07
C VAL A 126 -20.17 1.98 -2.54
N ALA A 127 -21.00 2.83 -1.96
CA ALA A 127 -22.27 2.47 -1.32
C ALA A 127 -22.15 1.45 -0.18
N LYS A 128 -20.95 1.29 0.38
CA LYS A 128 -20.70 0.50 1.59
C LYS A 128 -19.98 1.34 2.61
N PRO A 129 -20.38 1.25 3.89
CA PRO A 129 -19.63 1.93 4.94
C PRO A 129 -18.22 1.34 5.06
N LEU A 130 -17.26 2.18 5.42
CA LEU A 130 -15.95 1.71 5.83
C LEU A 130 -16.08 0.82 7.07
N HIS A 131 -15.41 -0.30 7.06
CA HIS A 131 -15.32 -1.20 8.21
C HIS A 131 -13.87 -1.35 8.68
N VAL A 132 -13.68 -1.95 9.85
CA VAL A 132 -12.37 -2.11 10.48
C VAL A 132 -11.32 -2.76 9.57
N GLY A 133 -11.74 -3.57 8.59
CA GLY A 133 -10.83 -4.17 7.60
C GLY A 133 -10.14 -3.16 6.70
N HIS A 134 -10.75 -1.98 6.45
CA HIS A 134 -10.15 -0.91 5.64
C HIS A 134 -9.10 -0.10 6.40
N LEU A 135 -9.14 -0.13 7.75
CA LEU A 135 -8.21 0.64 8.60
C LEU A 135 -6.74 0.32 8.30
N ARG A 136 -6.40 -0.97 8.17
CA ARG A 136 -5.01 -1.37 7.92
C ARG A 136 -4.50 -0.88 6.58
N SER A 137 -5.26 -1.07 5.51
CA SER A 137 -4.88 -0.57 4.20
C SER A 137 -4.67 0.94 4.23
N ALA A 138 -5.62 1.68 4.83
CA ALA A 138 -5.56 3.14 4.92
C ALA A 138 -4.32 3.63 5.68
N VAL A 139 -4.10 3.13 6.91
CA VAL A 139 -3.01 3.61 7.79
C VAL A 139 -1.63 3.19 7.27
N ILE A 140 -1.50 1.94 6.81
CA ILE A 140 -0.22 1.44 6.27
C ILE A 140 0.10 2.17 4.96
N GLY A 141 -0.88 2.32 4.06
CA GLY A 141 -0.68 3.00 2.78
C GLY A 141 -0.31 4.46 2.95
N GLU A 142 -1.02 5.19 3.81
CA GLU A 142 -0.68 6.58 4.13
C GLU A 142 0.73 6.71 4.73
N SER A 143 1.12 5.76 5.60
CA SER A 143 2.47 5.74 6.18
C SER A 143 3.53 5.53 5.09
N VAL A 144 3.34 4.55 4.20
CA VAL A 144 4.24 4.29 3.06
C VAL A 144 4.34 5.52 2.16
N LYS A 145 3.20 6.14 1.83
CA LYS A 145 3.15 7.37 1.03
C LYS A 145 3.94 8.50 1.68
N ARG A 146 3.72 8.76 2.98
CA ARG A 146 4.42 9.83 3.72
C ARG A 146 5.91 9.59 3.82
N ILE A 147 6.32 8.35 4.09
CA ILE A 147 7.74 7.97 4.13
C ILE A 147 8.39 8.21 2.75
N ALA A 148 7.76 7.76 1.68
CA ALA A 148 8.29 7.95 0.33
C ALA A 148 8.37 9.43 -0.06
N LYS A 149 7.35 10.25 0.27
CA LYS A 149 7.39 11.72 0.10
C LYS A 149 8.50 12.35 0.91
N PHE A 150 8.65 11.95 2.17
CA PHE A 150 9.71 12.43 3.04
C PHE A 150 11.10 12.10 2.49
N MET A 151 11.25 10.92 1.87
CA MET A 151 12.48 10.54 1.18
C MET A 151 12.73 11.28 -0.14
N GLY A 152 11.81 12.16 -0.55
CA GLY A 152 11.98 13.04 -1.72
C GLY A 152 11.47 12.46 -3.03
N HIS A 153 10.63 11.43 -2.99
CA HIS A 153 9.96 10.89 -4.17
C HIS A 153 8.67 11.69 -4.51
N ASN A 154 8.26 11.64 -5.78
CA ASN A 154 6.95 12.11 -6.22
C ASN A 154 5.94 11.00 -5.99
N VAL A 155 5.04 11.16 -5.01
CA VAL A 155 4.13 10.08 -4.61
C VAL A 155 2.68 10.49 -4.81
N ILE A 156 1.93 9.63 -5.46
CA ILE A 156 0.51 9.76 -5.77
C ILE A 156 -0.22 8.65 -5.01
N GLY A 157 -1.06 9.00 -4.05
CA GLY A 157 -1.97 8.08 -3.39
C GLY A 157 -3.27 7.97 -4.18
N ASP A 158 -3.66 6.76 -4.54
CA ASP A 158 -4.89 6.46 -5.26
C ASP A 158 -5.76 5.54 -4.40
N VAL A 159 -7.01 5.94 -4.15
CA VAL A 159 -7.94 5.14 -3.35
C VAL A 159 -8.53 3.98 -4.12
N HIS A 160 -8.58 4.03 -5.43
CA HIS A 160 -9.13 3.09 -6.39
C HIS A 160 -10.41 2.36 -5.94
N LEU A 161 -11.55 3.01 -6.19
CA LEU A 161 -12.85 2.59 -5.69
C LEU A 161 -13.46 1.43 -6.49
N GLY A 162 -14.10 0.48 -5.80
CA GLY A 162 -14.94 -0.53 -6.43
C GLY A 162 -16.31 0.07 -6.75
N ASP A 163 -16.49 0.60 -7.95
CA ASP A 163 -17.69 1.28 -8.43
C ASP A 163 -18.27 0.65 -9.70
N TRP A 164 -17.79 -0.54 -10.07
CA TRP A 164 -18.14 -1.18 -11.33
C TRP A 164 -18.46 -2.67 -11.14
N GLY A 165 -19.58 -3.12 -11.68
CA GLY A 165 -19.98 -4.54 -11.59
C GLY A 165 -21.34 -4.76 -10.92
N LEU A 166 -21.63 -6.02 -10.55
CA LEU A 166 -22.93 -6.47 -10.06
C LEU A 166 -23.46 -5.66 -8.87
N GLN A 167 -22.57 -5.14 -8.03
CA GLN A 167 -22.99 -4.31 -6.90
C GLN A 167 -23.80 -3.10 -7.34
N MET A 168 -23.43 -2.44 -8.43
CA MET A 168 -24.18 -1.30 -8.97
C MET A 168 -25.54 -1.73 -9.50
N GLY A 169 -25.60 -2.85 -10.22
CA GLY A 169 -26.88 -3.41 -10.67
C GLY A 169 -27.83 -3.77 -9.54
N LEU A 170 -27.31 -4.34 -8.45
CA LEU A 170 -28.08 -4.63 -7.24
C LEU A 170 -28.69 -3.36 -6.63
N ILE A 171 -27.90 -2.30 -6.50
CA ILE A 171 -28.37 -1.01 -5.96
C ILE A 171 -29.45 -0.39 -6.87
N ILE A 172 -29.20 -0.38 -8.18
CA ILE A 172 -30.14 0.17 -9.17
C ILE A 172 -31.48 -0.59 -9.13
N THR A 173 -31.42 -1.93 -9.07
CA THR A 173 -32.62 -2.77 -9.03
C THR A 173 -33.41 -2.55 -7.75
N GLU A 174 -32.79 -2.53 -6.60
CA GLU A 174 -33.44 -2.27 -5.31
C GLU A 174 -34.02 -0.86 -5.26
N LEU A 175 -33.31 0.14 -5.79
CA LEU A 175 -33.77 1.51 -5.85
C LEU A 175 -35.00 1.62 -6.75
N ARG A 176 -35.03 0.88 -7.87
CA ARG A 176 -36.19 0.83 -8.78
C ARG A 176 -37.43 0.22 -8.10
N GLU A 177 -37.27 -0.81 -7.27
CA GLU A 177 -38.39 -1.36 -6.49
C GLU A 177 -38.92 -0.37 -5.44
N ARG A 178 -38.00 0.36 -4.76
CA ARG A 178 -38.37 1.32 -3.71
C ARG A 178 -38.99 2.62 -4.26
N LYS A 179 -38.45 3.11 -5.38
CA LYS A 179 -38.78 4.42 -5.97
C LYS A 179 -38.96 4.29 -7.49
N PRO A 180 -40.01 3.54 -7.96
CA PRO A 180 -40.17 3.21 -9.39
C PRO A 180 -40.40 4.43 -10.29
N ASP A 181 -40.92 5.52 -9.74
CA ASP A 181 -41.28 6.73 -10.49
C ASP A 181 -40.11 7.69 -10.75
N LEU A 182 -38.90 7.33 -10.35
CA LEU A 182 -37.72 8.16 -10.61
C LEU A 182 -37.41 8.23 -12.12
N VAL A 183 -37.15 9.44 -12.61
CA VAL A 183 -36.85 9.72 -14.04
C VAL A 183 -35.64 8.92 -14.59
N TYR A 184 -34.82 8.38 -13.74
CA TYR A 184 -33.65 7.55 -14.12
C TYR A 184 -34.04 6.20 -14.72
N PHE A 185 -35.28 5.74 -14.46
CA PHE A 185 -35.81 4.47 -14.94
C PHE A 185 -36.63 4.62 -16.23
N ASP A 186 -37.00 5.85 -16.60
CA ASP A 186 -37.66 6.15 -17.85
C ASP A 186 -36.68 6.22 -19.02
N GLU A 187 -36.74 5.23 -19.92
CA GLU A 187 -35.87 5.16 -21.10
C GLU A 187 -36.14 6.25 -22.12
N SER A 188 -37.36 6.80 -22.11
CA SER A 188 -37.78 7.88 -23.03
C SER A 188 -37.30 9.28 -22.55
N TYR A 189 -36.82 9.38 -21.32
CA TYR A 189 -36.42 10.65 -20.76
C TYR A 189 -35.13 11.20 -21.41
N THR A 190 -35.26 12.38 -22.03
CA THR A 190 -34.17 13.05 -22.76
C THR A 190 -33.68 14.33 -22.07
N GLY A 191 -34.34 14.74 -20.97
CA GLY A 191 -33.98 15.93 -20.20
C GLY A 191 -32.66 15.79 -19.43
N GLU A 192 -32.29 16.85 -18.70
CA GLU A 192 -31.24 16.84 -17.73
C GLU A 192 -31.71 16.13 -16.45
N TYR A 193 -30.89 15.21 -15.92
CA TYR A 193 -31.21 14.55 -14.65
C TYR A 193 -31.02 15.51 -13.47
N PRO A 194 -31.82 15.33 -12.37
CA PRO A 194 -31.67 16.14 -11.18
C PRO A 194 -30.24 16.18 -10.66
N LYS A 195 -29.83 17.35 -10.16
CA LYS A 195 -28.48 17.51 -9.57
C LYS A 195 -28.38 16.87 -8.19
N GLU A 196 -29.49 16.81 -7.47
CA GLU A 196 -29.55 16.19 -6.14
C GLU A 196 -29.74 14.69 -6.27
N ALA A 197 -29.01 13.94 -5.43
CA ALA A 197 -29.15 12.50 -5.39
C ALA A 197 -30.54 12.09 -4.89
N PRO A 198 -31.20 11.07 -5.50
CA PRO A 198 -32.50 10.59 -5.06
C PRO A 198 -32.46 9.76 -3.77
N PHE A 199 -31.31 9.72 -3.09
CA PHE A 199 -31.03 8.96 -1.86
C PHE A 199 -29.94 9.64 -1.03
N THR A 200 -29.93 9.35 0.25
CA THR A 200 -28.86 9.70 1.19
C THR A 200 -27.86 8.57 1.32
N ILE A 201 -26.70 8.82 1.98
CA ILE A 201 -25.72 7.77 2.29
C ILE A 201 -26.34 6.68 3.17
N SER A 202 -27.16 7.04 4.15
CA SER A 202 -27.84 6.09 5.03
C SER A 202 -28.80 5.17 4.28
N GLU A 203 -29.50 5.71 3.26
CA GLU A 203 -30.36 4.89 2.39
C GLU A 203 -29.51 3.94 1.54
N LEU A 204 -28.36 4.36 0.98
CA LEU A 204 -27.46 3.48 0.23
C LEU A 204 -26.91 2.34 1.09
N GLU A 205 -26.57 2.64 2.35
CA GLU A 205 -26.08 1.66 3.30
C GLU A 205 -27.11 0.59 3.67
N ASP A 206 -28.39 0.87 3.51
CA ASP A 206 -29.49 -0.08 3.66
C ASP A 206 -29.85 -0.78 2.34
N ILE A 207 -29.87 -0.04 1.23
CA ILE A 207 -30.20 -0.56 -0.11
C ILE A 207 -29.29 -1.72 -0.50
N TYR A 208 -27.97 -1.57 -0.37
CA TYR A 208 -27.05 -2.59 -0.84
C TYR A 208 -27.14 -3.93 -0.07
N PRO A 209 -27.11 -3.98 1.27
CA PRO A 209 -27.28 -5.24 2.00
C PRO A 209 -28.61 -5.91 1.73
N THR A 210 -29.71 -5.13 1.62
CA THR A 210 -31.04 -5.61 1.26
C THR A 210 -31.04 -6.27 -0.12
N ALA A 211 -30.51 -5.58 -1.14
CA ALA A 211 -30.39 -6.09 -2.50
C ALA A 211 -29.50 -7.36 -2.57
N SER A 212 -28.38 -7.35 -1.85
CA SER A 212 -27.49 -8.51 -1.75
C SER A 212 -28.16 -9.70 -1.05
N GLY A 213 -29.02 -9.46 -0.08
CA GLY A 213 -29.84 -10.48 0.57
C GLY A 213 -30.87 -11.07 -0.40
N LYS A 214 -31.66 -10.21 -1.06
CA LYS A 214 -32.65 -10.60 -2.06
C LYS A 214 -32.05 -11.44 -3.19
N SER A 215 -30.91 -11.02 -3.74
CA SER A 215 -30.25 -11.74 -4.85
C SER A 215 -29.80 -13.17 -4.53
N LYS A 216 -29.74 -13.54 -3.26
CA LYS A 216 -29.39 -14.91 -2.82
C LYS A 216 -30.61 -15.82 -2.72
N SER A 217 -31.80 -15.26 -2.53
CA SER A 217 -33.03 -15.99 -2.29
C SER A 217 -34.04 -15.84 -3.44
N ASP A 218 -33.84 -14.87 -4.32
CA ASP A 218 -34.72 -14.55 -5.43
C ASP A 218 -33.91 -14.46 -6.73
N GLU A 219 -34.04 -15.49 -7.58
CA GLU A 219 -33.32 -15.56 -8.86
C GLU A 219 -33.85 -14.49 -9.84
N SER A 220 -35.10 -14.12 -9.81
CA SER A 220 -35.67 -13.07 -10.69
C SER A 220 -35.06 -11.70 -10.36
N PHE A 221 -34.89 -11.40 -9.08
CA PHE A 221 -34.20 -10.19 -8.63
C PHE A 221 -32.72 -10.18 -9.08
N LYS A 222 -32.04 -11.32 -8.97
CA LYS A 222 -30.66 -11.47 -9.39
C LYS A 222 -30.50 -11.28 -10.90
N GLU A 223 -31.39 -11.86 -11.71
CA GLU A 223 -31.38 -11.66 -13.16
C GLU A 223 -31.64 -10.19 -13.52
N ALA A 224 -32.55 -9.52 -12.86
CA ALA A 224 -32.81 -8.08 -13.03
C ALA A 224 -31.56 -7.24 -12.69
N ALA A 225 -30.84 -7.60 -11.61
CA ALA A 225 -29.61 -6.91 -11.22
C ALA A 225 -28.46 -7.14 -12.21
N LEU A 226 -28.33 -8.34 -12.77
CA LEU A 226 -27.38 -8.64 -13.84
C LEU A 226 -27.68 -7.84 -15.11
N LEU A 227 -28.97 -7.75 -15.48
CA LEU A 227 -29.42 -6.92 -16.61
C LEU A 227 -29.13 -5.44 -16.36
N ALA A 228 -29.47 -4.92 -15.18
CA ALA A 228 -29.18 -3.54 -14.81
C ALA A 228 -27.66 -3.23 -14.85
N THR A 229 -26.82 -4.18 -14.42
CA THR A 229 -25.37 -4.06 -14.54
C THR A 229 -24.93 -3.94 -16.01
N LYS A 230 -25.46 -4.81 -16.87
CA LYS A 230 -25.15 -4.79 -18.31
C LYS A 230 -25.61 -3.51 -18.98
N GLU A 231 -26.80 -3.01 -18.64
CA GLU A 231 -27.34 -1.75 -19.17
C GLU A 231 -26.54 -0.53 -18.68
N LEU A 232 -26.13 -0.51 -17.41
CA LEU A 232 -25.21 0.49 -16.88
C LEU A 232 -23.90 0.51 -17.68
N GLN A 233 -23.29 -0.66 -17.85
CA GLN A 233 -22.03 -0.83 -18.58
C GLN A 233 -22.19 -0.52 -20.08
N GLY A 234 -23.38 -0.74 -20.63
CA GLY A 234 -23.77 -0.37 -22.00
C GLY A 234 -24.05 1.12 -22.18
N GLY A 235 -23.97 1.93 -21.11
CA GLY A 235 -24.10 3.38 -21.19
C GLY A 235 -25.55 3.90 -21.09
N ARG A 236 -26.49 3.13 -20.49
CA ARG A 236 -27.86 3.60 -20.24
C ARG A 236 -27.83 4.90 -19.43
N ARG A 237 -28.29 6.01 -20.03
CA ARG A 237 -28.14 7.37 -19.50
C ARG A 237 -28.64 7.53 -18.04
N GLY A 238 -29.85 7.01 -17.73
CA GLY A 238 -30.40 7.08 -16.37
C GLY A 238 -29.57 6.34 -15.35
N TYR A 239 -28.99 5.19 -15.71
CA TYR A 239 -28.14 4.39 -14.82
C TYR A 239 -26.76 5.01 -14.65
N GLN A 240 -26.21 5.64 -15.70
CA GLN A 240 -24.99 6.43 -15.60
C GLN A 240 -25.16 7.66 -14.67
N ALA A 241 -26.30 8.31 -14.74
CA ALA A 241 -26.64 9.41 -13.83
C ALA A 241 -26.80 8.93 -12.38
N LEU A 242 -27.42 7.76 -12.16
CA LEU A 242 -27.48 7.13 -10.82
C LEU A 242 -26.09 6.76 -10.31
N LEU A 243 -25.21 6.19 -11.14
CA LEU A 243 -23.81 5.90 -10.76
C LEU A 243 -23.11 7.18 -10.32
N SER A 244 -23.26 8.28 -11.05
CA SER A 244 -22.67 9.58 -10.66
C SER A 244 -23.15 10.04 -9.29
N HIS A 245 -24.45 9.86 -8.96
CA HIS A 245 -24.99 10.17 -7.63
C HIS A 245 -24.44 9.25 -6.54
N ILE A 246 -24.38 7.93 -6.81
CA ILE A 246 -23.79 6.94 -5.90
C ILE A 246 -22.35 7.32 -5.58
N MET A 247 -21.56 7.65 -6.60
CA MET A 247 -20.17 8.08 -6.46
C MET A 247 -20.07 9.35 -5.61
N ASN A 248 -20.81 10.39 -5.94
CA ASN A 248 -20.75 11.67 -5.22
C ASN A 248 -21.10 11.52 -3.73
N VAL A 249 -22.17 10.80 -3.41
CA VAL A 249 -22.61 10.57 -2.03
C VAL A 249 -21.57 9.71 -1.29
N SER A 250 -21.11 8.62 -1.91
CA SER A 250 -20.12 7.71 -1.30
C SER A 250 -18.76 8.38 -1.08
N VAL A 251 -18.24 9.07 -2.09
CA VAL A 251 -16.92 9.75 -2.01
C VAL A 251 -16.93 10.84 -0.94
N THR A 252 -18.05 11.57 -0.80
CA THR A 252 -18.18 12.59 0.25
C THR A 252 -18.08 11.99 1.64
N ASP A 253 -18.76 10.87 1.88
CA ASP A 253 -18.70 10.17 3.17
C ASP A 253 -17.31 9.53 3.40
N LEU A 254 -16.74 8.89 2.38
CA LEU A 254 -15.40 8.29 2.45
C LEU A 254 -14.33 9.32 2.77
N LYS A 255 -14.37 10.50 2.14
CA LYS A 255 -13.43 11.60 2.42
C LYS A 255 -13.47 11.99 3.89
N ARG A 256 -14.66 12.19 4.45
CA ARG A 256 -14.83 12.53 5.87
C ARG A 256 -14.21 11.45 6.78
N ASN A 257 -14.46 10.18 6.49
CA ASN A 257 -13.93 9.07 7.29
C ASN A 257 -12.40 8.96 7.18
N TYR A 258 -11.82 9.16 6.00
CA TYR A 258 -10.36 9.16 5.82
C TYR A 258 -9.68 10.38 6.46
N GLU A 259 -10.32 11.56 6.41
CA GLU A 259 -9.85 12.76 7.11
C GLU A 259 -9.75 12.54 8.62
N ASN A 260 -10.73 11.86 9.23
CA ASN A 260 -10.68 11.47 10.64
C ASN A 260 -9.47 10.55 10.99
N LEU A 261 -8.97 9.79 10.00
CA LEU A 261 -7.75 9.00 10.13
C LEU A 261 -6.48 9.76 9.74
N ASN A 262 -6.60 11.03 9.36
CA ASN A 262 -5.51 11.80 8.76
C ASN A 262 -4.90 11.10 7.53
N VAL A 263 -5.75 10.50 6.70
CA VAL A 263 -5.43 9.81 5.44
C VAL A 263 -5.93 10.65 4.27
N HIS A 264 -5.06 10.93 3.31
CA HIS A 264 -5.37 11.79 2.17
C HIS A 264 -4.94 11.14 0.87
N PHE A 265 -5.77 11.27 -0.17
CA PHE A 265 -5.47 10.76 -1.50
C PHE A 265 -5.37 11.90 -2.50
N GLU A 266 -4.44 11.77 -3.45
CA GLU A 266 -4.31 12.65 -4.59
C GLU A 266 -5.29 12.29 -5.70
N LEU A 267 -5.59 10.98 -5.86
CA LEU A 267 -6.54 10.46 -6.84
C LEU A 267 -7.69 9.72 -6.15
N TRP A 268 -8.89 9.96 -6.69
CA TRP A 268 -10.14 9.30 -6.33
C TRP A 268 -10.70 8.63 -7.59
N LYS A 269 -9.95 7.65 -8.08
CA LYS A 269 -10.32 6.86 -9.26
C LYS A 269 -11.09 5.61 -8.87
N GLY A 270 -11.77 5.01 -9.83
CA GLY A 270 -12.49 3.76 -9.66
C GLY A 270 -12.28 2.79 -10.81
N GLU A 271 -12.83 1.60 -10.67
CA GLU A 271 -12.84 0.58 -11.74
C GLU A 271 -13.52 1.12 -13.02
N SER A 272 -14.53 2.00 -12.86
CA SER A 272 -15.23 2.66 -13.98
C SER A 272 -14.32 3.57 -14.80
N ASP A 273 -13.34 4.24 -14.19
CA ASP A 273 -12.35 5.06 -14.88
C ASP A 273 -11.41 4.21 -15.77
N ALA A 274 -11.17 2.97 -15.38
CA ALA A 274 -10.33 2.04 -16.15
C ALA A 274 -11.09 1.35 -17.29
N GLN A 275 -12.42 1.31 -17.23
CA GLN A 275 -13.25 0.61 -18.22
C GLN A 275 -12.99 1.03 -19.68
N PRO A 276 -12.76 2.31 -20.04
CA PRO A 276 -12.45 2.71 -21.43
C PRO A 276 -11.19 2.07 -22.00
N TYR A 277 -10.27 1.60 -21.15
CA TYR A 277 -9.02 0.96 -21.57
C TYR A 277 -9.16 -0.55 -21.83
N VAL A 278 -10.23 -1.19 -21.33
CA VAL A 278 -10.44 -2.64 -21.44
C VAL A 278 -10.52 -3.12 -22.90
N PRO A 279 -11.33 -2.53 -23.80
CA PRO A 279 -11.45 -3.06 -25.16
C PRO A 279 -10.12 -3.06 -25.91
N GLY A 280 -9.41 -1.94 -25.90
CA GLY A 280 -8.10 -1.81 -26.60
C GLY A 280 -7.02 -2.72 -25.97
N MET A 281 -7.04 -2.92 -24.66
CA MET A 281 -6.15 -3.84 -23.98
C MET A 281 -6.40 -5.29 -24.40
N VAL A 282 -7.66 -5.72 -24.41
CA VAL A 282 -8.05 -7.09 -24.80
C VAL A 282 -7.71 -7.36 -26.26
N GLU A 283 -7.99 -6.40 -27.16
CA GLU A 283 -7.65 -6.51 -28.57
C GLU A 283 -6.15 -6.67 -28.77
N MET A 284 -5.35 -5.81 -28.15
CA MET A 284 -3.89 -5.90 -28.18
C MET A 284 -3.36 -7.27 -27.72
N MET A 285 -3.94 -7.84 -26.64
CA MET A 285 -3.53 -9.15 -26.13
C MET A 285 -3.85 -10.28 -27.12
N LYS A 286 -4.99 -10.20 -27.84
CA LYS A 286 -5.38 -11.16 -28.86
C LYS A 286 -4.50 -11.04 -30.10
N GLU A 287 -4.36 -9.83 -30.66
CA GLU A 287 -3.58 -9.57 -31.88
C GLU A 287 -2.12 -9.99 -31.74
N LYS A 288 -1.53 -9.76 -30.56
CA LYS A 288 -0.15 -10.16 -30.27
C LYS A 288 0.01 -11.64 -29.85
N GLY A 289 -1.09 -12.38 -29.78
CA GLY A 289 -1.08 -13.81 -29.41
C GLY A 289 -0.75 -14.11 -27.96
N PHE A 290 -0.88 -13.13 -27.06
CA PHE A 290 -0.69 -13.34 -25.62
C PHE A 290 -1.90 -14.03 -24.98
N ALA A 291 -3.12 -13.70 -25.43
CA ALA A 291 -4.34 -14.25 -24.90
C ALA A 291 -4.92 -15.32 -25.81
N HIS A 292 -5.42 -16.41 -25.23
CA HIS A 292 -6.08 -17.51 -25.92
C HIS A 292 -7.31 -18.00 -25.15
N MET A 293 -8.15 -18.79 -25.83
CA MET A 293 -9.34 -19.38 -25.20
C MET A 293 -8.95 -20.64 -24.42
N SER A 294 -9.38 -20.71 -23.15
CA SER A 294 -9.25 -21.87 -22.28
C SER A 294 -10.53 -22.05 -21.49
N GLU A 295 -11.14 -23.22 -21.54
CA GLU A 295 -12.41 -23.55 -20.85
C GLU A 295 -13.51 -22.50 -21.06
N GLY A 296 -13.56 -21.91 -22.25
CA GLY A 296 -14.52 -20.87 -22.60
C GLY A 296 -14.14 -19.45 -22.16
N ALA A 297 -13.15 -19.27 -21.33
CA ALA A 297 -12.63 -17.97 -20.91
C ALA A 297 -11.44 -17.52 -21.76
N LEU A 298 -11.23 -16.21 -21.88
CA LEU A 298 -10.02 -15.62 -22.47
C LEU A 298 -8.96 -15.47 -21.39
N VAL A 299 -7.80 -16.11 -21.57
CA VAL A 299 -6.75 -16.17 -20.55
C VAL A 299 -5.37 -15.84 -21.11
N VAL A 300 -4.46 -15.43 -20.22
CA VAL A 300 -3.02 -15.29 -20.48
C VAL A 300 -2.27 -16.20 -19.52
N ASP A 301 -1.43 -17.09 -20.05
CA ASP A 301 -0.56 -17.95 -19.24
C ASP A 301 0.53 -17.13 -18.57
N VAL A 302 0.64 -17.25 -17.26
CA VAL A 302 1.57 -16.49 -16.42
C VAL A 302 2.51 -17.36 -15.60
N LYS A 303 2.48 -18.68 -15.84
CA LYS A 303 3.40 -19.62 -15.22
C LYS A 303 4.83 -19.39 -15.71
N GLU A 304 5.80 -19.47 -14.81
CA GLU A 304 7.24 -19.36 -15.08
C GLU A 304 7.94 -20.68 -14.75
N ASP A 305 9.06 -20.97 -15.40
CA ASP A 305 9.82 -22.20 -15.19
C ASP A 305 10.40 -22.34 -13.77
N THR A 306 10.53 -21.22 -13.08
CA THR A 306 11.02 -21.14 -11.69
C THR A 306 9.94 -21.44 -10.66
N ASP A 307 8.68 -21.58 -11.06
CA ASP A 307 7.57 -21.82 -10.14
C ASP A 307 7.63 -23.20 -9.51
N THR A 308 7.64 -23.22 -8.18
CA THR A 308 7.57 -24.45 -7.37
C THR A 308 6.13 -24.89 -7.07
N LYS A 309 5.16 -24.01 -7.36
CA LYS A 309 3.72 -24.25 -7.20
C LYS A 309 3.01 -23.97 -8.51
N GLU A 310 1.84 -24.58 -8.67
CA GLU A 310 0.99 -24.28 -9.80
C GLU A 310 0.48 -22.81 -9.72
N ILE A 311 0.71 -22.06 -10.80
CA ILE A 311 0.17 -20.70 -10.96
C ILE A 311 -0.87 -20.78 -12.09
N PRO A 312 -2.16 -20.59 -11.77
CA PRO A 312 -3.22 -20.58 -12.77
C PRO A 312 -3.06 -19.44 -13.77
N PRO A 313 -3.57 -19.57 -15.00
CA PRO A 313 -3.59 -18.48 -15.96
C PRO A 313 -4.33 -17.24 -15.41
N CYS A 314 -3.93 -16.06 -15.88
CA CYS A 314 -4.65 -14.81 -15.62
C CYS A 314 -5.89 -14.76 -16.54
N ILE A 315 -7.08 -14.77 -15.96
CA ILE A 315 -8.32 -14.67 -16.72
C ILE A 315 -8.53 -13.21 -17.12
N ILE A 316 -8.68 -12.97 -18.42
CA ILE A 316 -8.89 -11.63 -18.99
C ILE A 316 -10.38 -11.35 -19.20
N LEU A 317 -11.13 -12.33 -19.71
CA LEU A 317 -12.60 -12.27 -19.84
C LEU A 317 -13.20 -13.61 -19.48
N LYS A 318 -14.35 -13.60 -18.82
CA LYS A 318 -15.15 -14.78 -18.55
C LYS A 318 -15.70 -15.39 -19.83
N SER A 319 -16.29 -16.57 -19.72
CA SER A 319 -16.95 -17.27 -20.86
C SER A 319 -18.13 -16.50 -21.46
N ASP A 320 -18.79 -15.65 -20.69
CA ASP A 320 -19.84 -14.75 -21.15
C ASP A 320 -19.33 -13.40 -21.69
N GLY A 321 -18.00 -13.22 -21.76
CA GLY A 321 -17.34 -12.00 -22.20
C GLY A 321 -17.25 -10.89 -21.12
N ALA A 322 -17.71 -11.14 -19.90
CA ALA A 322 -17.68 -10.16 -18.83
C ALA A 322 -16.26 -9.98 -18.25
N SER A 323 -15.98 -8.76 -17.85
CA SER A 323 -14.77 -8.40 -17.09
C SER A 323 -14.82 -8.96 -15.68
N LEU A 324 -13.65 -9.14 -15.09
CA LEU A 324 -13.46 -9.51 -13.68
C LEU A 324 -12.33 -8.66 -13.07
N TYR A 325 -12.01 -8.87 -11.79
CA TYR A 325 -11.00 -8.06 -11.09
C TYR A 325 -9.65 -8.02 -11.81
N SER A 326 -9.16 -9.13 -12.37
CA SER A 326 -7.91 -9.11 -13.14
C SER A 326 -7.99 -8.25 -14.40
N THR A 327 -9.16 -8.18 -15.04
CA THR A 327 -9.39 -7.31 -16.21
C THR A 327 -9.30 -5.84 -15.83
N THR A 328 -10.01 -5.44 -14.76
CA THR A 328 -10.03 -4.05 -14.30
C THR A 328 -8.69 -3.63 -13.74
N ASP A 329 -7.98 -4.48 -13.00
CA ASP A 329 -6.64 -4.20 -12.50
C ASP A 329 -5.60 -4.01 -13.63
N LEU A 330 -5.65 -4.84 -14.67
CA LEU A 330 -4.79 -4.67 -15.84
C LEU A 330 -5.12 -3.38 -16.60
N ALA A 331 -6.40 -3.06 -16.77
CA ALA A 331 -6.83 -1.82 -17.39
C ALA A 331 -6.42 -0.59 -16.55
N THR A 332 -6.47 -0.70 -15.22
CA THR A 332 -5.96 0.32 -14.30
C THR A 332 -4.46 0.53 -14.46
N LEU A 333 -3.69 -0.55 -14.66
CA LEU A 333 -2.26 -0.41 -14.99
C LEU A 333 -2.06 0.31 -16.32
N VAL A 334 -2.86 0.01 -17.37
CA VAL A 334 -2.82 0.76 -18.64
C VAL A 334 -3.10 2.24 -18.41
N MET A 335 -4.12 2.57 -17.65
CA MET A 335 -4.48 3.95 -17.28
C MET A 335 -3.33 4.64 -16.55
N ARG A 336 -2.78 4.02 -15.51
CA ARG A 336 -1.68 4.58 -14.70
C ARG A 336 -0.42 4.80 -15.52
N MET A 337 -0.07 3.88 -16.43
CA MET A 337 1.07 4.06 -17.32
C MET A 337 0.89 5.24 -18.29
N LYS A 338 -0.34 5.45 -18.79
CA LYS A 338 -0.65 6.58 -19.68
C LYS A 338 -0.71 7.93 -18.96
N GLU A 339 -1.34 7.97 -17.79
CA GLU A 339 -1.61 9.23 -17.08
C GLU A 339 -0.45 9.68 -16.18
N ASN A 340 0.25 8.75 -15.55
CA ASN A 340 1.23 9.05 -14.51
C ASN A 340 2.64 8.58 -14.85
N ASN A 341 2.79 7.61 -15.77
CA ASN A 341 4.06 6.98 -16.13
C ASN A 341 4.95 6.67 -14.89
N PRO A 342 4.48 5.87 -13.93
CA PRO A 342 5.17 5.68 -12.67
C PRO A 342 6.42 4.80 -12.82
N ASP A 343 7.46 5.10 -12.05
CA ASP A 343 8.63 4.23 -11.88
C ASP A 343 8.28 3.02 -10.98
N ARG A 344 7.29 3.18 -10.10
CA ARG A 344 6.85 2.14 -9.16
C ARG A 344 5.35 2.25 -8.87
N VAL A 345 4.67 1.10 -8.84
CA VAL A 345 3.28 1.00 -8.37
C VAL A 345 3.25 0.05 -7.17
N ILE A 346 2.74 0.53 -6.05
CA ILE A 346 2.63 -0.23 -4.79
C ILE A 346 1.16 -0.46 -4.49
N TYR A 347 0.77 -1.73 -4.34
CA TYR A 347 -0.58 -2.14 -3.94
C TYR A 347 -0.58 -2.60 -2.48
N LEU A 348 -1.37 -1.95 -1.65
CA LEU A 348 -1.59 -2.30 -0.23
C LEU A 348 -2.89 -3.07 -0.11
N ALA A 349 -2.82 -4.39 -0.08
CA ALA A 349 -3.99 -5.26 0.00
C ALA A 349 -3.80 -6.40 1.00
N ASP A 350 -4.87 -7.14 1.29
CA ASP A 350 -4.80 -8.32 2.15
C ASP A 350 -3.85 -9.37 1.56
N ALA A 351 -3.01 -9.98 2.41
CA ALA A 351 -2.03 -11.00 1.99
C ALA A 351 -2.68 -12.20 1.27
N ARG A 352 -3.98 -12.46 1.50
CA ARG A 352 -4.74 -13.51 0.79
C ARG A 352 -4.88 -13.22 -0.70
N GLN A 353 -4.69 -11.98 -1.15
CA GLN A 353 -4.74 -11.58 -2.55
C GLN A 353 -3.39 -11.75 -3.28
N SER A 354 -2.35 -12.28 -2.62
CA SER A 354 -1.01 -12.39 -3.20
C SER A 354 -0.98 -13.15 -4.53
N MET A 355 -1.76 -14.24 -4.65
CA MET A 355 -1.84 -15.00 -5.91
C MET A 355 -2.41 -14.16 -7.06
N HIS A 356 -3.46 -13.40 -6.79
CA HIS A 356 -4.06 -12.48 -7.75
C HIS A 356 -3.04 -11.45 -8.26
N PHE A 357 -2.29 -10.81 -7.36
CA PHE A 357 -1.26 -9.85 -7.77
C PHE A 357 -0.10 -10.50 -8.54
N ILE A 358 0.29 -11.74 -8.19
CA ILE A 358 1.27 -12.49 -9.00
C ILE A 358 0.76 -12.64 -10.43
N GLN A 359 -0.50 -13.06 -10.61
CA GLN A 359 -1.08 -13.25 -11.95
C GLN A 359 -1.16 -11.92 -12.72
N VAL A 360 -1.68 -10.85 -12.10
CA VAL A 360 -1.82 -9.53 -12.73
C VAL A 360 -0.45 -8.96 -13.10
N PHE A 361 0.53 -8.99 -12.21
CA PHE A 361 1.86 -8.43 -12.46
C PHE A 361 2.60 -9.17 -13.58
N ARG A 362 2.56 -10.50 -13.56
CA ARG A 362 3.18 -11.31 -14.62
C ARG A 362 2.47 -11.11 -15.96
N CYS A 363 1.14 -11.05 -15.97
CA CYS A 363 0.37 -10.74 -17.15
C CYS A 363 0.75 -9.36 -17.72
N ALA A 364 0.80 -8.32 -16.86
CA ALA A 364 1.16 -6.97 -17.27
C ALA A 364 2.58 -6.89 -17.87
N ARG A 365 3.54 -7.64 -17.32
CA ARG A 365 4.90 -7.75 -17.87
C ARG A 365 4.91 -8.46 -19.21
N LYS A 366 4.37 -9.67 -19.25
CA LYS A 366 4.35 -10.51 -20.45
C LYS A 366 3.71 -9.82 -21.64
N THR A 367 2.63 -9.07 -21.40
CA THR A 367 1.87 -8.37 -22.45
C THR A 367 2.45 -7.00 -22.82
N GLY A 368 3.46 -6.52 -22.07
CA GLY A 368 4.08 -5.21 -22.29
C GLY A 368 3.21 -4.02 -21.87
N ILE A 369 2.15 -4.25 -21.06
CA ILE A 369 1.37 -3.17 -20.44
C ILE A 369 2.25 -2.33 -19.52
N VAL A 370 3.13 -2.98 -18.77
CA VAL A 370 4.07 -2.33 -17.88
C VAL A 370 5.49 -2.68 -18.31
N PRO A 371 6.36 -1.68 -18.60
CA PRO A 371 7.74 -1.91 -18.98
C PRO A 371 8.57 -2.44 -17.82
N ASP A 372 9.67 -3.15 -18.10
CA ASP A 372 10.55 -3.72 -17.08
C ASP A 372 11.17 -2.68 -16.15
N THR A 373 11.23 -1.43 -16.59
CA THR A 373 11.73 -0.30 -15.80
C THR A 373 10.80 0.15 -14.68
N THR A 374 9.49 -0.18 -14.76
CA THR A 374 8.51 0.14 -13.70
C THR A 374 8.39 -1.02 -12.73
N GLU A 375 8.59 -0.79 -11.47
CA GLU A 375 8.46 -1.82 -10.43
C GLU A 375 7.00 -1.97 -9.97
N LEU A 376 6.51 -3.22 -9.92
CA LEU A 376 5.20 -3.57 -9.37
C LEU A 376 5.39 -4.29 -8.03
N VAL A 377 4.79 -3.78 -6.98
CA VAL A 377 4.96 -4.28 -5.60
C VAL A 377 3.61 -4.52 -4.95
N HIS A 378 3.40 -5.69 -4.38
CA HIS A 378 2.29 -5.97 -3.48
C HIS A 378 2.81 -6.05 -2.05
N ILE A 379 2.31 -5.17 -1.18
CA ILE A 379 2.55 -5.22 0.26
C ILE A 379 1.32 -5.83 0.91
N GLY A 380 1.40 -7.11 1.22
CA GLY A 380 0.34 -7.85 1.87
C GLY A 380 0.30 -7.61 3.38
N PHE A 381 -0.88 -7.34 3.94
CA PHE A 381 -1.10 -7.27 5.38
C PHE A 381 -2.10 -8.34 5.84
N GLY A 382 -2.01 -8.73 7.12
CA GLY A 382 -2.90 -9.72 7.70
C GLY A 382 -4.27 -9.13 8.10
N THR A 383 -5.26 -10.00 8.32
CA THR A 383 -6.57 -9.64 8.84
C THR A 383 -6.51 -9.11 10.27
N MET A 384 -7.45 -8.24 10.63
CA MET A 384 -7.69 -7.91 12.04
C MET A 384 -8.50 -9.04 12.67
N ASN A 385 -7.93 -9.68 13.69
CA ASN A 385 -8.56 -10.78 14.36
C ASN A 385 -9.02 -10.37 15.78
N GLY A 386 -10.10 -10.97 16.22
CA GLY A 386 -10.53 -10.92 17.62
C GLY A 386 -9.63 -11.78 18.53
N LYS A 387 -9.96 -11.79 19.80
CA LYS A 387 -9.24 -12.61 20.83
C LYS A 387 -9.27 -14.10 20.53
N ASP A 388 -10.25 -14.56 19.77
CA ASP A 388 -10.43 -15.96 19.31
C ASP A 388 -9.60 -16.32 18.07
N GLY A 389 -8.78 -15.39 17.57
CA GLY A 389 -7.96 -15.56 16.36
C GLY A 389 -8.74 -15.51 15.04
N LYS A 390 -10.06 -15.30 15.08
CA LYS A 390 -10.91 -15.18 13.88
C LYS A 390 -11.05 -13.71 13.45
N PRO A 391 -11.39 -13.44 12.19
CA PRO A 391 -11.65 -12.07 11.73
C PRO A 391 -12.64 -11.35 12.65
N PHE A 392 -12.30 -10.12 13.02
CA PHE A 392 -13.08 -9.32 13.96
C PHE A 392 -14.51 -9.11 13.44
N LYS A 393 -15.50 -9.44 14.28
CA LYS A 393 -16.92 -9.27 14.00
C LYS A 393 -17.60 -8.56 15.17
N THR A 394 -18.69 -7.85 14.88
CA THR A 394 -19.56 -7.32 15.94
C THR A 394 -20.24 -8.47 16.72
N ARG A 395 -20.80 -8.15 17.89
CA ARG A 395 -21.59 -9.13 18.70
C ARG A 395 -22.74 -9.74 17.92
N ASP A 396 -23.31 -9.00 16.96
CA ASP A 396 -24.42 -9.44 16.10
C ASP A 396 -23.96 -10.14 14.82
N GLY A 397 -22.67 -10.48 14.69
CA GLY A 397 -22.12 -11.25 13.57
C GLY A 397 -21.73 -10.44 12.34
N GLY A 398 -21.97 -9.12 12.32
CA GLY A 398 -21.57 -8.20 11.24
C GLY A 398 -20.12 -7.75 11.35
N VAL A 399 -19.63 -7.04 10.33
CA VAL A 399 -18.32 -6.37 10.39
C VAL A 399 -18.52 -4.99 11.03
N MET A 400 -17.69 -4.65 12.04
CA MET A 400 -17.79 -3.36 12.73
C MET A 400 -17.49 -2.22 11.77
N ARG A 401 -18.35 -1.19 11.73
CA ARG A 401 -18.10 0.05 11.00
C ARG A 401 -16.92 0.78 11.62
N LEU A 402 -16.09 1.35 10.76
CA LEU A 402 -14.88 2.05 11.20
C LEU A 402 -15.22 3.26 12.08
N GLU A 403 -16.26 4.01 11.74
CA GLU A 403 -16.73 5.16 12.51
C GLU A 403 -17.06 4.81 13.97
N TYR A 404 -17.73 3.67 14.20
CA TYR A 404 -18.03 3.23 15.58
C TYR A 404 -16.78 2.86 16.36
N LEU A 405 -15.82 2.16 15.71
CA LEU A 405 -14.56 1.84 16.36
C LEU A 405 -13.80 3.10 16.76
N LEU A 406 -13.71 4.08 15.87
CA LEU A 406 -13.01 5.35 16.17
C LEU A 406 -13.67 6.08 17.33
N LYS A 407 -15.00 6.15 17.32
CA LYS A 407 -15.76 6.77 18.42
C LYS A 407 -15.55 6.07 19.76
N GLU A 408 -15.57 4.72 19.80
CA GLU A 408 -15.30 3.96 21.04
C GLU A 408 -13.88 4.23 21.54
N ILE A 409 -12.89 4.32 20.65
CA ILE A 409 -11.50 4.64 21.02
C ILE A 409 -11.41 6.06 21.59
N ASP A 410 -12.04 7.05 20.95
CA ASP A 410 -12.03 8.44 21.39
C ASP A 410 -12.69 8.58 22.77
N ASP A 411 -13.84 7.94 22.97
CA ASP A 411 -14.56 7.95 24.26
C ASP A 411 -13.71 7.30 25.37
N GLU A 412 -13.06 6.16 25.11
CA GLU A 412 -12.19 5.47 26.07
C GLU A 412 -10.95 6.32 26.40
N MET A 413 -10.32 6.93 25.40
CA MET A 413 -9.16 7.81 25.59
C MET A 413 -9.54 9.05 26.38
N LEU A 414 -10.70 9.65 26.11
CA LEU A 414 -11.20 10.81 26.86
C LEU A 414 -11.43 10.45 28.34
N ASN A 415 -12.00 9.26 28.60
CA ASN A 415 -12.20 8.78 29.98
C ASN A 415 -10.87 8.60 30.70
N LYS A 416 -9.87 7.97 30.08
CA LYS A 416 -8.51 7.82 30.66
C LYS A 416 -7.84 9.17 30.93
N ILE A 417 -7.97 10.13 30.03
CA ILE A 417 -7.43 11.49 30.25
C ILE A 417 -8.09 12.13 31.48
N LYS A 418 -9.41 12.04 31.62
CA LYS A 418 -10.15 12.56 32.76
C LYS A 418 -9.75 11.89 34.08
N GLU A 419 -9.57 10.57 34.07
CA GLU A 419 -9.10 9.79 35.24
C GLU A 419 -7.70 10.24 35.67
N ASN A 420 -6.75 10.32 34.72
CA ASN A 420 -5.39 10.78 34.99
C ASN A 420 -5.34 12.24 35.50
N GLN A 421 -6.22 13.12 35.04
CA GLN A 421 -6.32 14.48 35.54
C GLN A 421 -6.80 14.52 37.01
N LYS A 422 -7.84 13.74 37.36
CA LYS A 422 -8.32 13.62 38.73
C LYS A 422 -7.26 13.04 39.67
N GLU A 423 -6.49 12.06 39.21
CA GLU A 423 -5.38 11.49 39.99
C GLU A 423 -4.29 12.52 40.28
N LYS A 424 -3.93 13.36 39.25
CA LYS A 424 -2.96 14.44 39.40
C LYS A 424 -3.45 15.53 40.37
N GLU A 425 -4.72 15.90 40.29
CA GLU A 425 -5.33 16.86 41.23
C GLU A 425 -5.33 16.33 42.69
N ASN A 426 -5.60 15.03 42.87
CA ASN A 426 -5.55 14.37 44.20
C ASN A 426 -4.12 14.21 44.74
N LEU A 427 -3.09 14.15 43.89
CA LEU A 427 -1.68 14.10 44.28
C LEU A 427 -1.08 15.47 44.63
N ASN A 428 -1.73 16.54 44.24
CA ASN A 428 -1.33 17.92 44.50
C ASN A 428 -2.07 18.54 45.71
N LEU A 429 -2.88 17.74 46.42
CA LEU A 429 -3.52 18.05 47.69
C LEU A 429 -2.80 17.33 48.84
#